data_238be9bdc8b5b0e93541e4f930e6c6f7
#
_entry.id   238be9bdc8b5b0e93541e4f930e6c6f7
#
_cell.length_a   1.000
_cell.length_b   1.000
_cell.length_c   1.000
_cell.angle_alpha   90.00
_cell.angle_beta   90.00
_cell.angle_gamma   90.00
#
_symmetry.space_group_name_H-M   'P 1'
#
loop_
_entity.id
_entity.type
_entity.pdbx_description
1 polymer ?
#
loop_
_entity_poly.entity_id
_entity_poly.type
_entity_poly.pdbx_seq_one_letter_code
_entity_poly.pdbx_strand_id
1 'polypeptide(L)'
;MADGAEAVVLADFRGRREDRVFPEERQTPPAFVEMAQHTAREAVDVGRPTLAVGRPRAGAFEAAERIVSSGGHPAAIGVVLGTGLGGLADRLTGKWAMPSTETGWLAKSTATGHAGRIVCGTLRGTAVAMLQGRVHGYEGFPPETLTRGIELLAALGVGQVLLTNASGGLRPDMVSGELVIVTDHIDMVRRPWGEALEPEPGKSMRTAYYDPDLAEVALAATRRVGAAARKGVYAFLSGPSYETRSEYRMLRRMGADVVGMSTVPEVVTASRMGLDVTVCSVVTNVAKPDAIAQVDTDAEDVCKMAAEASEGVWAILETLAARAAGRPCISC
;
A
#
# COMPACT_ATOMS: atom_id res chain seq x y z
N MET A 1 13.69 32.16 54.29
CA MET A 1 14.60 31.14 54.85
C MET A 1 14.19 29.82 54.23
N ALA A 2 15.19 29.19 53.55
CA ALA A 2 15.31 27.81 53.08
C ALA A 2 14.25 27.33 52.08
N ASP A 3 14.48 27.31 50.83
CA ASP A 3 15.32 26.35 50.03
C ASP A 3 14.94 24.87 50.25
N GLY A 4 14.39 24.26 49.19
CA GLY A 4 14.12 22.86 49.05
C GLY A 4 14.00 22.50 47.58
N ALA A 5 15.15 22.48 46.89
CA ALA A 5 15.24 21.92 45.53
C ALA A 5 15.24 20.38 45.62
N GLU A 6 14.19 19.71 45.12
CA GLU A 6 14.20 18.27 44.90
C GLU A 6 14.92 17.93 43.58
N ALA A 7 16.02 17.24 43.74
CA ALA A 7 16.81 16.69 42.67
C ALA A 7 16.08 15.46 42.08
N VAL A 8 15.76 15.50 40.78
CA VAL A 8 15.29 14.35 40.02
C VAL A 8 16.48 13.42 39.79
N VAL A 9 16.46 12.24 40.39
CA VAL A 9 17.43 11.17 40.20
C VAL A 9 17.11 10.49 38.87
N LEU A 10 17.98 10.65 37.87
CA LEU A 10 17.98 9.86 36.64
C LEU A 10 18.45 8.43 37.00
N ALA A 11 17.54 7.47 36.97
CA ALA A 11 17.85 6.07 37.13
C ALA A 11 18.58 5.54 35.88
N ASP A 12 19.80 5.07 36.09
CA ASP A 12 20.68 4.41 35.10
C ASP A 12 20.11 3.04 34.72
N PHE A 13 19.54 2.91 33.53
CA PHE A 13 19.07 1.64 32.96
C PHE A 13 20.21 0.96 32.20
N ARG A 14 21.19 0.41 32.93
CA ARG A 14 22.11 -0.60 32.41
C ARG A 14 21.57 -2.00 32.70
N GLY A 15 20.58 -2.43 31.92
CA GLY A 15 20.07 -3.81 31.93
C GLY A 15 20.82 -4.67 30.95
N ARG A 16 21.30 -5.82 31.46
CA ARG A 16 22.14 -6.88 30.84
C ARG A 16 21.62 -7.26 29.45
N ARG A 17 22.54 -7.33 28.47
CA ARG A 17 22.36 -8.06 27.22
C ARG A 17 22.37 -9.55 27.53
N GLU A 18 21.24 -10.20 27.44
CA GLU A 18 21.18 -11.66 27.29
C GLU A 18 21.48 -11.97 25.82
N ASP A 19 22.54 -12.74 25.60
CA ASP A 19 22.92 -13.27 24.28
C ASP A 19 21.84 -14.24 23.79
N ARG A 20 20.90 -13.74 22.98
CA ARG A 20 19.99 -14.60 22.22
C ARG A 20 20.75 -15.13 21.00
N VAL A 21 21.14 -16.38 21.04
CA VAL A 21 21.59 -17.15 19.88
C VAL A 21 20.38 -17.29 18.95
N PHE A 22 20.41 -16.59 17.80
CA PHE A 22 19.45 -16.80 16.74
C PHE A 22 19.78 -18.11 16.02
N PRO A 23 18.78 -18.97 15.68
CA PRO A 23 19.03 -20.15 14.87
C PRO A 23 19.52 -19.74 13.49
N GLU A 24 20.49 -20.51 12.96
CA GLU A 24 21.10 -20.31 11.62
C GLU A 24 20.03 -20.12 10.55
N GLU A 25 20.19 -19.06 9.75
CA GLU A 25 19.35 -18.77 8.57
C GLU A 25 19.37 -19.95 7.61
N ARG A 26 18.22 -20.58 7.39
CA ARG A 26 18.06 -21.55 6.33
C ARG A 26 18.20 -20.83 5.00
N GLN A 27 19.16 -21.25 4.20
CA GLN A 27 19.38 -20.72 2.86
C GLN A 27 18.16 -21.04 1.97
N THR A 28 17.59 -20.01 1.35
CA THR A 28 16.47 -20.12 0.39
C THR A 28 16.90 -20.96 -0.82
N PRO A 29 16.07 -21.85 -1.36
CA PRO A 29 16.40 -22.63 -2.54
C PRO A 29 16.76 -21.73 -3.73
N PRO A 30 17.91 -21.94 -4.41
CA PRO A 30 18.44 -21.02 -5.41
C PRO A 30 17.52 -20.84 -6.63
N ALA A 31 16.73 -21.85 -7.02
CA ALA A 31 15.87 -21.78 -8.19
C ALA A 31 14.72 -20.77 -8.10
N PHE A 32 14.16 -20.55 -6.90
CA PHE A 32 13.06 -19.60 -6.73
C PHE A 32 13.56 -18.15 -6.69
N VAL A 33 14.74 -17.94 -6.11
CA VAL A 33 15.40 -16.62 -6.09
C VAL A 33 15.81 -16.18 -7.49
N GLU A 34 16.32 -17.09 -8.33
CA GLU A 34 16.68 -16.81 -9.71
C GLU A 34 15.46 -16.48 -10.58
N MET A 35 14.33 -17.21 -10.43
CA MET A 35 13.11 -16.95 -11.19
C MET A 35 12.47 -15.59 -10.83
N ALA A 36 12.42 -15.24 -9.55
CA ALA A 36 11.94 -13.93 -9.10
C ALA A 36 12.87 -12.78 -9.53
N GLN A 37 14.18 -13.04 -9.60
CA GLN A 37 15.17 -12.06 -10.07
C GLN A 37 15.17 -11.93 -11.60
N HIS A 38 14.85 -12.99 -12.34
CA HIS A 38 14.82 -12.98 -13.81
C HIS A 38 13.64 -12.19 -14.35
N THR A 39 12.45 -12.39 -13.80
CA THR A 39 11.24 -11.60 -14.14
C THR A 39 11.37 -10.12 -13.82
N ALA A 40 12.10 -9.76 -12.76
CA ALA A 40 12.37 -8.36 -12.40
C ALA A 40 13.45 -7.70 -13.30
N ARG A 41 14.33 -8.48 -13.95
CA ARG A 41 15.43 -7.97 -14.78
C ARG A 41 15.08 -7.78 -16.25
N GLU A 42 14.09 -8.48 -16.78
CA GLU A 42 13.66 -8.34 -18.19
C GLU A 42 12.68 -7.19 -18.43
N ALA A 43 12.23 -6.49 -17.39
CA ALA A 43 11.46 -5.25 -17.53
C ALA A 43 12.40 -4.12 -17.98
N VAL A 44 12.46 -3.93 -19.30
CA VAL A 44 13.01 -2.81 -20.07
C VAL A 44 13.81 -1.77 -19.27
N ASP A 45 15.15 -1.84 -19.39
CA ASP A 45 16.10 -0.84 -18.95
C ASP A 45 15.92 0.47 -19.76
N VAL A 46 15.07 1.35 -19.27
CA VAL A 46 14.93 2.72 -19.77
C VAL A 46 15.68 3.63 -18.82
N GLY A 47 17.02 3.67 -18.92
CA GLY A 47 17.87 4.76 -18.44
C GLY A 47 17.68 5.29 -17.00
N ARG A 48 17.05 4.51 -16.09
CA ARG A 48 16.90 4.88 -14.67
C ARG A 48 18.18 4.54 -13.91
N PRO A 49 18.68 5.41 -13.02
CA PRO A 49 19.84 5.08 -12.20
C PRO A 49 19.55 3.82 -11.39
N THR A 50 20.47 2.87 -11.39
CA THR A 50 20.40 1.63 -10.61
C THR A 50 20.41 1.99 -9.12
N LEU A 51 19.20 2.08 -8.53
CA LEU A 51 19.02 2.35 -7.10
C LEU A 51 19.17 1.04 -6.32
N ALA A 52 19.69 1.13 -5.12
CA ALA A 52 19.72 -0.01 -4.20
C ALA A 52 18.30 -0.51 -3.98
N VAL A 53 18.03 -1.75 -4.35
CA VAL A 53 16.73 -2.38 -4.18
C VAL A 53 16.76 -3.17 -2.88
N GLY A 54 15.92 -2.80 -1.92
CA GLY A 54 15.71 -3.57 -0.72
C GLY A 54 15.10 -4.93 -1.06
N ARG A 55 15.51 -5.98 -0.33
CA ARG A 55 14.96 -7.33 -0.52
C ARG A 55 13.83 -7.62 0.47
N PRO A 56 12.79 -8.37 0.08
CA PRO A 56 11.82 -8.92 1.02
C PRO A 56 12.51 -9.75 2.10
N ARG A 57 11.97 -9.74 3.32
CA ARG A 57 12.44 -10.60 4.40
C ARG A 57 12.19 -12.08 4.07
N ALA A 58 13.00 -12.99 4.67
CA ALA A 58 12.94 -14.44 4.41
C ALA A 58 11.52 -15.03 4.54
N GLY A 59 10.76 -14.65 5.54
CA GLY A 59 9.38 -15.12 5.73
C GLY A 59 8.42 -14.71 4.59
N ALA A 60 8.71 -13.66 3.83
CA ALA A 60 7.91 -13.30 2.66
C ALA A 60 8.14 -14.29 1.50
N PHE A 61 9.38 -14.76 1.31
CA PHE A 61 9.70 -15.80 0.32
C PHE A 61 9.09 -17.15 0.70
N GLU A 62 9.17 -17.54 1.98
CA GLU A 62 8.52 -18.77 2.47
C GLU A 62 7.00 -18.74 2.25
N ALA A 63 6.37 -17.58 2.45
CA ALA A 63 4.95 -17.39 2.17
C ALA A 63 4.64 -17.46 0.67
N ALA A 64 5.48 -16.87 -0.18
CA ALA A 64 5.33 -16.94 -1.62
C ALA A 64 5.46 -18.40 -2.13
N GLU A 65 6.43 -19.17 -1.63
CA GLU A 65 6.59 -20.60 -1.93
C GLU A 65 5.34 -21.39 -1.50
N ARG A 66 4.79 -21.12 -0.33
CA ARG A 66 3.55 -21.74 0.17
C ARG A 66 2.37 -21.45 -0.74
N ILE A 67 2.23 -20.21 -1.19
CA ILE A 67 1.18 -19.83 -2.13
C ILE A 67 1.31 -20.61 -3.45
N VAL A 68 2.51 -20.65 -4.03
CA VAL A 68 2.76 -21.34 -5.31
C VAL A 68 2.56 -22.85 -5.19
N SER A 69 3.06 -23.48 -4.12
CA SER A 69 2.89 -24.91 -3.87
C SER A 69 1.42 -25.32 -3.60
N SER A 70 0.58 -24.38 -3.18
CA SER A 70 -0.85 -24.58 -2.93
C SER A 70 -1.74 -24.28 -4.15
N GLY A 71 -1.15 -23.96 -5.30
CA GLY A 71 -1.88 -23.72 -6.57
C GLY A 71 -2.01 -22.24 -6.96
N GLY A 72 -1.46 -21.31 -6.18
CA GLY A 72 -1.25 -19.93 -6.62
C GLY A 72 -0.09 -19.83 -7.63
N HIS A 73 0.21 -18.64 -8.09
CA HIS A 73 1.27 -18.43 -9.08
C HIS A 73 1.99 -17.09 -8.85
N PRO A 74 3.23 -16.92 -9.35
CA PRO A 74 3.89 -15.61 -9.43
C PRO A 74 3.05 -14.61 -10.21
N ALA A 75 3.24 -13.32 -9.94
CA ALA A 75 2.44 -12.26 -10.55
C ALA A 75 3.32 -11.11 -11.06
N ALA A 76 2.92 -10.50 -12.17
CA ALA A 76 3.57 -9.29 -12.70
C ALA A 76 3.07 -8.03 -12.00
N ILE A 77 1.80 -8.03 -11.57
CA ILE A 77 1.16 -6.91 -10.88
C ILE A 77 0.61 -7.36 -9.53
N GLY A 78 0.88 -6.56 -8.52
CA GLY A 78 0.28 -6.66 -7.19
C GLY A 78 -0.80 -5.61 -7.00
N VAL A 79 -1.86 -5.97 -6.28
CA VAL A 79 -2.92 -5.04 -5.91
C VAL A 79 -3.20 -5.16 -4.42
N VAL A 80 -3.28 -4.03 -3.72
CA VAL A 80 -3.82 -3.99 -2.36
C VAL A 80 -5.19 -3.33 -2.43
N LEU A 81 -6.23 -4.14 -2.20
CA LEU A 81 -7.61 -3.69 -2.22
C LEU A 81 -7.98 -3.11 -0.85
N GLY A 82 -8.28 -1.83 -0.83
CA GLY A 82 -8.76 -1.12 0.36
C GLY A 82 -10.22 -1.43 0.68
N THR A 83 -10.71 -0.77 1.73
CA THR A 83 -12.09 -0.87 2.22
C THR A 83 -13.10 -0.70 1.08
N GLY A 84 -14.06 -1.63 0.99
CA GLY A 84 -15.12 -1.62 -0.02
C GLY A 84 -14.74 -2.13 -1.41
N LEU A 85 -13.43 -2.30 -1.72
CA LEU A 85 -12.96 -2.69 -3.06
C LEU A 85 -12.66 -4.19 -3.20
N GLY A 86 -12.86 -4.98 -2.14
CA GLY A 86 -12.54 -6.41 -2.11
C GLY A 86 -13.18 -7.22 -3.25
N GLY A 87 -14.38 -6.85 -3.70
CA GLY A 87 -15.10 -7.51 -4.80
C GLY A 87 -14.38 -7.46 -6.16
N LEU A 88 -13.43 -6.55 -6.35
CA LEU A 88 -12.64 -6.49 -7.59
C LEU A 88 -11.84 -7.77 -7.84
N ALA A 89 -11.44 -8.49 -6.81
CA ALA A 89 -10.73 -9.76 -6.96
C ALA A 89 -11.60 -10.83 -7.64
N ASP A 90 -12.92 -10.71 -7.57
CA ASP A 90 -13.84 -11.66 -8.21
C ASP A 90 -13.88 -11.50 -9.73
N ARG A 91 -13.37 -10.44 -10.28
CA ARG A 91 -13.29 -10.16 -11.71
C ARG A 91 -12.07 -10.81 -12.40
N LEU A 92 -11.10 -11.35 -11.65
CA LEU A 92 -9.99 -12.12 -12.24
C LEU A 92 -10.47 -13.45 -12.82
N THR A 93 -9.81 -13.92 -13.88
CA THR A 93 -10.02 -15.25 -14.45
C THR A 93 -9.01 -16.24 -13.90
N GLY A 94 -9.34 -17.55 -13.89
CA GLY A 94 -8.44 -18.59 -13.38
C GLY A 94 -8.05 -18.39 -11.92
N LYS A 95 -8.99 -17.95 -11.09
CA LYS A 95 -8.73 -17.56 -9.69
C LYS A 95 -8.35 -18.74 -8.80
N TRP A 96 -7.33 -18.50 -8.00
CA TRP A 96 -6.99 -19.26 -6.82
C TRP A 96 -6.96 -18.29 -5.62
N ALA A 97 -7.34 -18.73 -4.43
CA ALA A 97 -7.38 -17.89 -3.25
C ALA A 97 -7.00 -18.65 -1.98
N MET A 98 -6.34 -17.97 -1.05
CA MET A 98 -5.95 -18.49 0.26
C MET A 98 -6.23 -17.42 1.33
N PRO A 99 -6.70 -17.80 2.54
CA PRO A 99 -6.74 -16.90 3.68
C PRO A 99 -5.35 -16.33 3.98
N SER A 100 -5.26 -15.03 4.25
CA SER A 100 -3.98 -14.36 4.52
C SER A 100 -3.18 -15.01 5.65
N THR A 101 -3.88 -15.50 6.68
CA THR A 101 -3.27 -16.16 7.83
C THR A 101 -2.60 -17.49 7.50
N GLU A 102 -3.07 -18.19 6.46
CA GLU A 102 -2.49 -19.46 6.02
C GLU A 102 -1.17 -19.28 5.28
N THR A 103 -0.84 -18.05 4.86
CA THR A 103 0.48 -17.73 4.30
C THR A 103 1.61 -17.91 5.31
N GLY A 104 1.31 -17.88 6.62
CA GLY A 104 2.29 -17.89 7.70
C GLY A 104 3.07 -16.57 7.84
N TRP A 105 2.73 -15.55 7.06
CA TRP A 105 3.41 -14.25 7.01
C TRP A 105 2.47 -13.06 7.26
N LEU A 106 1.29 -13.08 6.64
CA LEU A 106 0.34 -11.98 6.77
C LEU A 106 -0.50 -12.10 8.05
N ALA A 107 -0.70 -10.98 8.73
CA ALA A 107 -1.61 -10.91 9.86
C ALA A 107 -3.06 -10.79 9.38
N LYS A 108 -4.00 -11.21 10.26
CA LYS A 108 -5.43 -11.03 10.04
C LYS A 108 -5.81 -9.59 10.38
N SER A 109 -6.42 -8.87 9.44
CA SER A 109 -7.03 -7.57 9.73
C SER A 109 -8.32 -7.74 10.50
N THR A 110 -8.60 -6.82 11.41
CA THR A 110 -9.86 -6.67 12.14
C THR A 110 -10.74 -5.56 11.56
N ALA A 111 -10.23 -4.83 10.58
CA ALA A 111 -10.95 -3.71 9.96
C ALA A 111 -12.13 -4.20 9.11
N THR A 112 -13.27 -3.50 9.20
CA THR A 112 -14.47 -3.77 8.41
C THR A 112 -14.17 -3.67 6.90
N GLY A 113 -14.76 -4.57 6.11
CA GLY A 113 -14.61 -4.58 4.65
C GLY A 113 -13.32 -5.25 4.15
N HIS A 114 -12.52 -5.85 5.03
CA HIS A 114 -11.31 -6.60 4.67
C HIS A 114 -11.56 -8.11 4.76
N ALA A 115 -11.58 -8.79 3.60
CA ALA A 115 -11.80 -10.23 3.54
C ALA A 115 -10.62 -11.06 4.07
N GLY A 116 -9.43 -10.47 4.14
CA GLY A 116 -8.22 -11.12 4.67
C GLY A 116 -7.78 -12.32 3.84
N ARG A 117 -7.77 -12.19 2.51
CA ARG A 117 -7.33 -13.24 1.58
C ARG A 117 -6.30 -12.70 0.60
N ILE A 118 -5.44 -13.59 0.09
CA ILE A 118 -4.68 -13.37 -1.14
C ILE A 118 -5.38 -14.11 -2.28
N VAL A 119 -5.52 -13.45 -3.43
CA VAL A 119 -6.13 -14.02 -4.64
C VAL A 119 -5.12 -13.87 -5.77
N CYS A 120 -4.76 -14.99 -6.40
CA CYS A 120 -4.00 -15.03 -7.65
C CYS A 120 -4.92 -15.33 -8.82
N GLY A 121 -4.70 -14.70 -9.96
CA GLY A 121 -5.48 -14.92 -11.16
C GLY A 121 -4.93 -14.16 -12.35
N THR A 122 -5.66 -14.12 -13.45
CA THR A 122 -5.23 -13.42 -14.65
C THR A 122 -6.20 -12.31 -15.03
N LEU A 123 -5.65 -11.22 -15.55
CA LEU A 123 -6.38 -10.11 -16.14
C LEU A 123 -5.84 -9.89 -17.56
N ARG A 124 -6.67 -10.18 -18.58
CA ARG A 124 -6.27 -10.07 -19.99
C ARG A 124 -4.94 -10.79 -20.32
N GLY A 125 -4.70 -11.93 -19.65
CA GLY A 125 -3.48 -12.74 -19.82
C GLY A 125 -2.27 -12.28 -19.00
N THR A 126 -2.39 -11.21 -18.18
CA THR A 126 -1.38 -10.79 -17.23
C THR A 126 -1.66 -11.43 -15.87
N ALA A 127 -0.64 -12.03 -15.26
CA ALA A 127 -0.73 -12.60 -13.93
C ALA A 127 -0.83 -11.50 -12.86
N VAL A 128 -1.84 -11.59 -11.99
CA VAL A 128 -2.16 -10.60 -10.95
C VAL A 128 -2.30 -11.28 -9.60
N ALA A 129 -1.70 -10.69 -8.56
CA ALA A 129 -1.92 -11.08 -7.16
C ALA A 129 -2.60 -9.93 -6.42
N MET A 130 -3.73 -10.21 -5.76
CA MET A 130 -4.51 -9.23 -5.02
C MET A 130 -4.58 -9.58 -3.54
N LEU A 131 -4.26 -8.63 -2.68
CA LEU A 131 -4.57 -8.69 -1.26
C LEU A 131 -5.96 -8.08 -1.03
N GLN A 132 -6.91 -8.88 -0.57
CA GLN A 132 -8.25 -8.40 -0.21
C GLN A 132 -8.25 -7.84 1.22
N GLY A 133 -7.68 -6.65 1.38
CA GLY A 133 -7.52 -5.94 2.63
C GLY A 133 -6.07 -5.82 3.08
N ARG A 134 -5.89 -5.08 4.16
CA ARG A 134 -4.63 -4.82 4.83
C ARG A 134 -4.84 -4.65 6.33
N VAL A 135 -3.76 -4.72 7.11
CA VAL A 135 -3.74 -4.31 8.52
C VAL A 135 -3.42 -2.83 8.65
N HIS A 136 -3.92 -2.20 9.72
CA HIS A 136 -3.71 -0.76 9.98
C HIS A 136 -2.95 -0.57 11.29
N GLY A 137 -2.30 0.59 11.42
CA GLY A 137 -1.53 0.93 12.61
C GLY A 137 -2.38 0.98 13.89
N TYR A 138 -3.65 1.40 13.78
CA TYR A 138 -4.56 1.45 14.93
C TYR A 138 -5.03 0.07 15.42
N GLU A 139 -4.81 -1.00 14.67
CA GLU A 139 -5.08 -2.37 15.11
C GLU A 139 -4.02 -2.90 16.10
N GLY A 140 -3.02 -2.08 16.45
CA GLY A 140 -1.97 -2.41 17.43
C GLY A 140 -0.81 -3.22 16.88
N PHE A 141 -0.72 -3.38 15.57
CA PHE A 141 0.41 -4.07 14.93
C PHE A 141 1.68 -3.20 14.91
N PRO A 142 2.85 -3.81 15.06
CA PRO A 142 4.11 -3.12 14.89
C PRO A 142 4.31 -2.69 13.42
N PRO A 143 5.11 -1.63 13.16
CA PRO A 143 5.30 -1.05 11.83
C PRO A 143 5.67 -2.05 10.74
N GLU A 144 6.52 -3.02 11.07
CA GLU A 144 6.98 -4.06 10.15
C GLU A 144 5.88 -5.03 9.70
N THR A 145 4.76 -5.10 10.43
CA THR A 145 3.61 -5.91 10.02
C THR A 145 2.78 -5.21 8.95
N LEU A 146 2.74 -3.88 8.96
CA LEU A 146 1.99 -3.10 7.98
C LEU A 146 2.61 -3.21 6.57
N THR A 147 3.88 -3.55 6.48
CA THR A 147 4.63 -3.64 5.21
C THR A 147 4.65 -5.05 4.61
N ARG A 148 4.28 -6.07 5.39
CA ARG A 148 4.37 -7.49 5.00
C ARG A 148 3.63 -7.83 3.71
N GLY A 149 2.52 -7.15 3.43
CA GLY A 149 1.76 -7.35 2.19
C GLY A 149 2.59 -7.00 0.95
N ILE A 150 3.32 -5.91 1.00
CA ILE A 150 4.18 -5.47 -0.11
C ILE A 150 5.38 -6.41 -0.27
N GLU A 151 5.98 -6.84 0.83
CA GLU A 151 7.09 -7.79 0.80
C GLU A 151 6.66 -9.13 0.17
N LEU A 152 5.46 -9.61 0.50
CA LEU A 152 4.90 -10.82 -0.11
C LEU A 152 4.66 -10.64 -1.61
N LEU A 153 4.08 -9.51 -2.02
CA LEU A 153 3.87 -9.24 -3.45
C LEU A 153 5.21 -9.16 -4.21
N ALA A 154 6.22 -8.53 -3.63
CA ALA A 154 7.57 -8.49 -4.21
C ALA A 154 8.19 -9.90 -4.29
N ALA A 155 8.04 -10.74 -3.25
CA ALA A 155 8.50 -12.13 -3.25
C ALA A 155 7.77 -13.00 -4.29
N LEU A 156 6.54 -12.67 -4.67
CA LEU A 156 5.81 -13.30 -5.78
C LEU A 156 6.27 -12.81 -7.17
N GLY A 157 7.27 -11.93 -7.27
CA GLY A 157 7.82 -11.43 -8.52
C GLY A 157 7.14 -10.19 -9.07
N VAL A 158 6.29 -9.53 -8.27
CA VAL A 158 5.59 -8.30 -8.67
C VAL A 158 6.59 -7.19 -8.96
N GLY A 159 6.49 -6.56 -10.14
CA GLY A 159 7.27 -5.37 -10.51
C GLY A 159 6.50 -4.06 -10.35
N GLN A 160 5.18 -4.12 -10.31
CA GLN A 160 4.31 -2.94 -10.21
C GLN A 160 3.16 -3.20 -9.24
N VAL A 161 2.83 -2.21 -8.38
CA VAL A 161 1.71 -2.30 -7.44
C VAL A 161 0.67 -1.20 -7.67
N LEU A 162 -0.60 -1.58 -7.58
CA LEU A 162 -1.73 -0.67 -7.43
C LEU A 162 -2.20 -0.74 -5.97
N LEU A 163 -2.04 0.35 -5.25
CA LEU A 163 -2.51 0.50 -3.88
C LEU A 163 -3.81 1.28 -3.89
N THR A 164 -4.87 0.73 -3.29
CA THR A 164 -6.14 1.43 -3.19
C THR A 164 -6.55 1.64 -1.74
N ASN A 165 -7.29 2.69 -1.47
CA ASN A 165 -7.84 2.98 -0.15
C ASN A 165 -9.14 3.80 -0.26
N ALA A 166 -9.92 3.81 0.82
CA ALA A 166 -10.95 4.78 1.09
C ALA A 166 -10.33 5.98 1.83
N SER A 167 -10.77 7.19 1.53
CA SER A 167 -10.23 8.41 2.12
C SER A 167 -11.30 9.48 2.30
N GLY A 168 -11.10 10.36 3.27
CA GLY A 168 -11.86 11.59 3.44
C GLY A 168 -11.34 12.69 2.49
N GLY A 169 -12.21 13.27 1.68
CA GLY A 169 -11.89 14.43 0.85
C GLY A 169 -11.73 15.69 1.69
N LEU A 170 -10.66 16.44 1.48
CA LEU A 170 -10.38 17.67 2.23
C LEU A 170 -10.80 18.93 1.45
N ARG A 171 -10.87 18.88 0.15
CA ARG A 171 -11.24 20.02 -0.68
C ARG A 171 -12.76 20.18 -0.77
N PRO A 172 -13.29 21.41 -0.72
CA PRO A 172 -14.75 21.67 -0.81
C PRO A 172 -15.39 21.29 -2.14
N ASP A 173 -14.57 21.24 -3.21
CA ASP A 173 -15.00 20.96 -4.58
C ASP A 173 -14.95 19.45 -4.94
N MET A 174 -14.60 18.59 -3.98
CA MET A 174 -14.65 17.14 -4.13
C MET A 174 -16.07 16.60 -3.92
N VAL A 175 -16.31 15.44 -4.49
CA VAL A 175 -17.56 14.70 -4.31
C VAL A 175 -17.25 13.26 -3.88
N SER A 176 -18.18 12.64 -3.13
CA SER A 176 -18.07 11.22 -2.79
C SER A 176 -18.14 10.38 -4.07
N GLY A 177 -17.31 9.32 -4.14
CA GLY A 177 -17.12 8.49 -5.33
C GLY A 177 -16.03 9.01 -6.28
N GLU A 178 -15.50 10.22 -6.09
CA GLU A 178 -14.39 10.72 -6.87
C GLU A 178 -13.09 9.97 -6.56
N LEU A 179 -12.28 9.75 -7.59
CA LEU A 179 -10.97 9.10 -7.45
C LEU A 179 -9.85 10.13 -7.34
N VAL A 180 -8.91 9.91 -6.45
CA VAL A 180 -7.70 10.71 -6.36
C VAL A 180 -6.50 9.83 -6.68
N ILE A 181 -5.84 10.12 -7.80
CA ILE A 181 -4.55 9.55 -8.15
C ILE A 181 -3.50 10.27 -7.31
N VAL A 182 -2.96 9.57 -6.33
CA VAL A 182 -2.03 10.17 -5.37
C VAL A 182 -0.67 10.38 -6.04
N THR A 183 -0.18 11.62 -5.97
CA THR A 183 1.10 12.03 -6.54
C THR A 183 2.12 12.44 -5.51
N ASP A 184 1.70 12.63 -4.25
CA ASP A 184 2.56 12.92 -3.12
C ASP A 184 1.82 12.59 -1.80
N HIS A 185 2.55 12.57 -0.67
CA HIS A 185 1.94 12.35 0.62
C HIS A 185 2.54 13.18 1.74
N ILE A 186 1.75 13.39 2.78
CA ILE A 186 2.17 13.97 4.06
C ILE A 186 2.06 12.87 5.11
N ASP A 187 3.19 12.36 5.61
CA ASP A 187 3.22 11.37 6.68
C ASP A 187 3.21 12.05 8.05
N MET A 188 2.05 12.05 8.72
CA MET A 188 1.89 12.59 10.07
C MET A 188 2.24 11.59 11.17
N VAL A 189 2.41 10.31 10.83
CA VAL A 189 2.75 9.25 11.79
C VAL A 189 4.26 9.12 11.98
N ARG A 190 5.04 9.39 10.93
CA ARG A 190 6.51 9.44 10.92
C ARG A 190 7.18 8.25 11.60
N ARG A 191 6.83 7.05 11.19
CA ARG A 191 7.49 5.81 11.61
C ARG A 191 8.54 5.38 10.58
N PRO A 192 9.53 4.60 10.99
CA PRO A 192 10.53 4.05 10.07
C PRO A 192 9.93 2.92 9.23
N TRP A 193 9.24 3.26 8.16
CA TRP A 193 8.62 2.28 7.26
C TRP A 193 9.68 1.54 6.44
N GLY A 194 9.69 0.21 6.51
CA GLY A 194 10.61 -0.64 5.75
C GLY A 194 12.08 -0.54 6.21
N GLU A 195 12.36 -0.27 7.49
CA GLU A 195 13.75 -0.23 8.03
C GLU A 195 14.51 -1.55 7.89
N ALA A 196 13.81 -2.69 7.81
CA ALA A 196 14.44 -3.97 7.54
C ALA A 196 15.07 -4.07 6.13
N LEU A 197 14.85 -3.06 5.29
CA LEU A 197 15.42 -2.95 3.95
C LEU A 197 16.63 -2.02 4.02
N GLU A 198 17.78 -2.56 4.42
CA GLU A 198 19.03 -1.78 4.41
C GLU A 198 19.39 -1.36 2.99
N PRO A 199 19.66 -0.05 2.75
CA PRO A 199 20.18 0.37 1.46
C PRO A 199 21.58 -0.22 1.27
N GLU A 200 21.89 -0.66 0.04
CA GLU A 200 23.28 -1.03 -0.28
C GLU A 200 24.23 0.15 0.00
N PRO A 201 25.39 -0.09 0.62
CA PRO A 201 26.34 0.95 0.93
C PRO A 201 26.69 1.79 -0.29
N GLY A 202 26.63 3.11 -0.16
CA GLY A 202 26.98 4.07 -1.23
C GLY A 202 25.88 4.40 -2.23
N LYS A 203 24.67 3.86 -2.08
CA LYS A 203 23.52 4.24 -2.92
C LYS A 203 22.53 5.11 -2.15
N SER A 204 22.06 6.18 -2.78
CA SER A 204 21.02 7.05 -2.22
C SER A 204 19.66 6.38 -2.28
N MET A 205 18.87 6.52 -1.23
CA MET A 205 17.48 6.06 -1.24
C MET A 205 16.64 6.89 -2.22
N ARG A 206 15.66 6.22 -2.86
CA ARG A 206 14.71 6.88 -3.76
C ARG A 206 13.93 7.94 -2.99
N THR A 207 13.97 9.19 -3.46
CA THR A 207 13.22 10.30 -2.87
C THR A 207 11.86 10.51 -3.55
N ALA A 208 11.68 9.99 -4.77
CA ALA A 208 10.42 10.04 -5.50
C ALA A 208 9.66 8.71 -5.31
N TYR A 209 8.60 8.75 -4.50
CA TYR A 209 7.74 7.59 -4.23
C TYR A 209 6.72 7.32 -5.34
N TYR A 210 6.38 8.33 -6.13
CA TYR A 210 5.33 8.29 -7.15
C TYR A 210 5.92 8.59 -8.52
N ASP A 211 5.48 7.83 -9.51
CA ASP A 211 5.87 8.03 -10.90
C ASP A 211 4.83 8.95 -11.59
N PRO A 212 5.23 10.13 -12.10
CA PRO A 212 4.30 11.07 -12.74
C PRO A 212 3.67 10.48 -14.00
N ASP A 213 4.38 9.64 -14.77
CA ASP A 213 3.85 9.02 -15.99
C ASP A 213 2.78 7.99 -15.65
N LEU A 214 2.98 7.19 -14.58
CA LEU A 214 1.96 6.26 -14.10
C LEU A 214 0.72 6.99 -13.57
N ALA A 215 0.90 8.15 -12.95
CA ALA A 215 -0.22 8.98 -12.51
C ALA A 215 -1.06 9.50 -13.70
N GLU A 216 -0.42 9.93 -14.80
CA GLU A 216 -1.13 10.33 -16.02
C GLU A 216 -1.85 9.13 -16.67
N VAL A 217 -1.19 7.98 -16.74
CA VAL A 217 -1.80 6.75 -17.27
C VAL A 217 -3.03 6.34 -16.46
N ALA A 218 -2.96 6.39 -15.12
CA ALA A 218 -4.08 6.10 -14.24
C ALA A 218 -5.23 7.11 -14.45
N LEU A 219 -4.92 8.40 -14.51
CA LEU A 219 -5.91 9.45 -14.75
C LEU A 219 -6.58 9.31 -16.12
N ALA A 220 -5.82 8.98 -17.16
CA ALA A 220 -6.38 8.71 -18.48
C ALA A 220 -7.30 7.48 -18.49
N ALA A 221 -6.96 6.44 -17.71
CA ALA A 221 -7.78 5.25 -17.58
C ALA A 221 -9.16 5.54 -16.98
N THR A 222 -9.23 6.39 -15.93
CA THR A 222 -10.51 6.77 -15.31
C THR A 222 -11.40 7.56 -16.25
N ARG A 223 -10.81 8.47 -17.04
CA ARG A 223 -11.56 9.26 -18.04
C ARG A 223 -12.26 8.40 -19.08
N ARG A 224 -11.64 7.28 -19.50
CA ARG A 224 -12.24 6.37 -20.50
C ARG A 224 -13.55 5.74 -20.05
N VAL A 225 -13.74 5.57 -18.75
CA VAL A 225 -14.96 5.00 -18.17
C VAL A 225 -15.87 6.07 -17.57
N GLY A 226 -15.57 7.35 -17.78
CA GLY A 226 -16.35 8.47 -17.27
C GLY A 226 -16.28 8.65 -15.75
N ALA A 227 -15.30 8.03 -15.09
CA ALA A 227 -15.12 8.20 -13.65
C ALA A 227 -14.50 9.56 -13.35
N ALA A 228 -15.08 10.28 -12.37
CA ALA A 228 -14.53 11.52 -11.88
C ALA A 228 -13.20 11.25 -11.18
N ALA A 229 -12.13 11.91 -11.61
CA ALA A 229 -10.82 11.70 -11.04
C ALA A 229 -9.94 12.95 -11.15
N ARG A 230 -9.04 13.11 -10.17
CA ARG A 230 -8.00 14.15 -10.13
C ARG A 230 -6.69 13.61 -9.58
N LYS A 231 -5.62 14.36 -9.70
CA LYS A 231 -4.37 14.14 -8.93
C LYS A 231 -4.49 14.84 -7.57
N GLY A 232 -3.78 14.31 -6.57
CA GLY A 232 -3.79 14.94 -5.25
C GLY A 232 -2.74 14.41 -4.28
N VAL A 233 -2.67 15.07 -3.14
CA VAL A 233 -1.78 14.78 -2.02
C VAL A 233 -2.55 14.04 -0.92
N TYR A 234 -2.02 12.91 -0.47
CA TYR A 234 -2.61 12.09 0.57
C TYR A 234 -1.98 12.39 1.93
N ALA A 235 -2.80 12.75 2.94
CA ALA A 235 -2.35 12.84 4.32
C ALA A 235 -2.57 11.51 5.04
N PHE A 236 -1.51 10.97 5.65
CA PHE A 236 -1.53 9.74 6.43
C PHE A 236 -1.58 10.03 7.93
N LEU A 237 -2.64 9.60 8.58
CA LEU A 237 -2.84 9.65 10.03
C LEU A 237 -2.99 8.24 10.61
N SER A 238 -2.76 8.10 11.92
CA SER A 238 -2.81 6.79 12.58
C SER A 238 -4.23 6.23 12.70
N GLY A 239 -5.25 7.06 12.86
CA GLY A 239 -6.59 6.62 13.27
C GLY A 239 -6.61 6.05 14.71
N PRO A 240 -7.66 5.33 15.16
CA PRO A 240 -8.89 5.00 14.42
C PRO A 240 -9.94 6.10 14.36
N SER A 241 -9.77 7.18 15.15
CA SER A 241 -10.72 8.31 15.18
C SER A 241 -10.60 9.15 13.93
N TYR A 242 -11.73 9.65 13.43
CA TYR A 242 -11.74 10.68 12.40
C TYR A 242 -11.22 12.01 12.95
N GLU A 243 -10.80 12.86 12.04
CA GLU A 243 -10.18 14.15 12.35
C GLU A 243 -11.20 15.16 12.89
N THR A 244 -10.76 15.97 13.82
CA THR A 244 -11.49 17.14 14.29
C THR A 244 -11.57 18.23 13.19
N ARG A 245 -12.49 19.16 13.32
CA ARG A 245 -12.60 20.32 12.42
C ARG A 245 -11.30 21.12 12.29
N SER A 246 -10.54 21.23 13.38
CA SER A 246 -9.27 21.95 13.40
C SER A 246 -8.19 21.19 12.64
N GLU A 247 -8.15 19.86 12.76
CA GLU A 247 -7.24 18.99 12.01
C GLU A 247 -7.56 19.04 10.51
N TYR A 248 -8.82 18.99 10.10
CA TYR A 248 -9.19 19.16 8.69
C TYR A 248 -8.71 20.52 8.12
N ARG A 249 -8.88 21.62 8.88
CA ARG A 249 -8.37 22.92 8.45
C ARG A 249 -6.83 22.95 8.38
N MET A 250 -6.16 22.32 9.33
CA MET A 250 -4.70 22.18 9.34
C MET A 250 -4.22 21.42 8.10
N LEU A 251 -4.76 20.23 7.84
CA LEU A 251 -4.37 19.40 6.71
C LEU A 251 -4.59 20.11 5.36
N ARG A 252 -5.71 20.82 5.20
CA ARG A 252 -5.94 21.68 4.01
C ARG A 252 -4.85 22.74 3.84
N ARG A 253 -4.46 23.41 4.93
CA ARG A 253 -3.41 24.45 4.87
C ARG A 253 -2.04 23.87 4.56
N MET A 254 -1.79 22.61 4.93
CA MET A 254 -0.58 21.88 4.59
C MET A 254 -0.55 21.40 3.13
N GLY A 255 -1.64 21.54 2.41
CA GLY A 255 -1.73 21.15 0.99
C GLY A 255 -2.23 19.73 0.76
N ALA A 256 -2.80 19.05 1.76
CA ALA A 256 -3.43 17.74 1.58
C ALA A 256 -4.78 17.87 0.87
N ASP A 257 -5.06 16.97 -0.06
CA ASP A 257 -6.31 16.85 -0.80
C ASP A 257 -7.24 15.79 -0.21
N VAL A 258 -6.66 14.70 0.29
CA VAL A 258 -7.38 13.59 0.94
C VAL A 258 -6.65 13.13 2.19
N VAL A 259 -7.39 12.49 3.11
CA VAL A 259 -6.84 11.98 4.37
C VAL A 259 -7.28 10.53 4.58
N GLY A 260 -6.40 9.71 5.16
CA GLY A 260 -6.71 8.35 5.54
C GLY A 260 -5.66 7.73 6.46
N MET A 261 -5.87 6.45 6.79
CA MET A 261 -5.17 5.76 7.89
C MET A 261 -4.30 4.60 7.43
N SER A 262 -3.88 4.58 6.14
CA SER A 262 -3.15 3.46 5.54
C SER A 262 -2.20 3.92 4.44
N THR A 263 -1.72 2.98 3.61
CA THR A 263 -1.10 3.17 2.29
C THR A 263 0.32 3.73 2.31
N VAL A 264 0.65 4.75 3.11
CA VAL A 264 2.01 5.34 3.12
C VAL A 264 3.09 4.33 3.53
N PRO A 265 2.90 3.46 4.56
CA PRO A 265 3.84 2.38 4.85
C PRO A 265 4.11 1.48 3.65
N GLU A 266 3.05 1.15 2.89
CA GLU A 266 3.12 0.31 1.69
C GLU A 266 3.84 1.03 0.54
N VAL A 267 3.53 2.31 0.30
CA VAL A 267 4.21 3.15 -0.71
C VAL A 267 5.71 3.23 -0.47
N VAL A 268 6.11 3.56 0.76
CA VAL A 268 7.52 3.68 1.13
C VAL A 268 8.24 2.35 0.94
N THR A 269 7.64 1.25 1.40
CA THR A 269 8.22 -0.09 1.29
C THR A 269 8.33 -0.53 -0.17
N ALA A 270 7.27 -0.37 -0.98
CA ALA A 270 7.27 -0.71 -2.40
C ALA A 270 8.34 0.07 -3.17
N SER A 271 8.44 1.37 -2.93
CA SER A 271 9.46 2.22 -3.56
C SER A 271 10.89 1.80 -3.18
N ARG A 272 11.12 1.43 -1.90
CA ARG A 272 12.42 0.90 -1.45
C ARG A 272 12.78 -0.44 -2.09
N MET A 273 11.78 -1.25 -2.42
CA MET A 273 11.95 -2.51 -3.15
C MET A 273 12.05 -2.32 -4.67
N GLY A 274 12.04 -1.08 -5.17
CA GLY A 274 12.14 -0.79 -6.60
C GLY A 274 10.87 -1.07 -7.39
N LEU A 275 9.73 -1.30 -6.73
CA LEU A 275 8.46 -1.50 -7.40
C LEU A 275 7.94 -0.17 -7.97
N ASP A 276 7.29 -0.23 -9.12
CA ASP A 276 6.51 0.88 -9.64
C ASP A 276 5.21 1.01 -8.85
N VAL A 277 4.95 2.21 -8.31
CA VAL A 277 3.82 2.44 -7.40
C VAL A 277 2.77 3.34 -8.06
N THR A 278 1.53 2.85 -8.09
CA THR A 278 0.35 3.65 -8.40
C THR A 278 -0.60 3.60 -7.20
N VAL A 279 -1.08 4.76 -6.76
CA VAL A 279 -2.03 4.85 -5.64
C VAL A 279 -3.31 5.52 -6.11
N CYS A 280 -4.45 4.88 -5.83
CA CYS A 280 -5.78 5.39 -6.11
C CYS A 280 -6.59 5.43 -4.81
N SER A 281 -6.90 6.62 -4.32
CA SER A 281 -7.81 6.87 -3.21
C SER A 281 -9.22 7.07 -3.71
N VAL A 282 -10.20 6.43 -3.09
CA VAL A 282 -11.62 6.71 -3.31
C VAL A 282 -12.10 7.69 -2.24
N VAL A 283 -12.60 8.84 -2.65
CA VAL A 283 -13.22 9.81 -1.72
C VAL A 283 -14.57 9.25 -1.27
N THR A 284 -14.67 8.83 -0.03
CA THR A 284 -15.91 8.23 0.50
C THR A 284 -16.81 9.24 1.19
N ASN A 285 -16.21 10.29 1.73
CA ASN A 285 -16.89 11.42 2.36
C ASN A 285 -16.07 12.69 2.14
N VAL A 286 -16.70 13.85 2.22
CA VAL A 286 -16.01 15.14 2.10
C VAL A 286 -16.13 15.91 3.40
N ALA A 287 -14.97 16.26 3.97
CA ALA A 287 -14.89 17.02 5.21
C ALA A 287 -15.51 18.42 5.06
N LYS A 288 -16.44 18.76 5.94
CA LYS A 288 -17.10 20.06 6.00
C LYS A 288 -16.81 20.75 7.33
N PRO A 289 -15.56 21.20 7.58
CA PRO A 289 -15.14 21.71 8.90
C PRO A 289 -15.87 22.98 9.32
N ASP A 290 -16.51 23.67 8.39
CA ASP A 290 -17.23 24.91 8.62
C ASP A 290 -18.77 24.76 8.63
N ALA A 291 -19.27 23.50 8.41
CA ALA A 291 -20.69 23.22 8.51
C ALA A 291 -21.19 23.29 9.97
N ILE A 292 -22.43 23.73 10.15
CA ILE A 292 -23.06 23.83 11.48
C ILE A 292 -23.34 22.42 12.04
N ALA A 293 -23.84 21.51 11.18
CA ALA A 293 -24.07 20.10 11.53
C ALA A 293 -22.90 19.24 11.03
N GLN A 294 -22.41 18.35 11.91
CA GLN A 294 -21.54 17.26 11.50
C GLN A 294 -22.40 16.15 10.89
N VAL A 295 -21.92 15.60 9.78
CA VAL A 295 -22.47 14.35 9.25
C VAL A 295 -21.58 13.24 9.80
N ASP A 296 -22.14 12.34 10.57
CA ASP A 296 -21.43 11.15 11.01
C ASP A 296 -21.10 10.28 9.80
N THR A 297 -19.89 9.77 9.77
CA THR A 297 -19.41 8.87 8.71
C THR A 297 -19.41 7.45 9.28
N ASP A 298 -20.21 6.57 8.71
CA ASP A 298 -20.26 5.16 9.09
C ASP A 298 -19.30 4.34 8.20
N ALA A 299 -18.71 3.29 8.77
CA ALA A 299 -17.84 2.36 8.06
C ALA A 299 -18.57 1.59 6.93
N GLU A 300 -19.87 1.34 7.08
CA GLU A 300 -20.68 0.70 6.04
C GLU A 300 -20.89 1.64 4.85
N ASP A 301 -21.17 2.91 5.08
CA ASP A 301 -21.28 3.93 4.05
C ASP A 301 -19.96 4.10 3.29
N VAL A 302 -18.83 4.07 4.00
CA VAL A 302 -17.48 4.11 3.39
C VAL A 302 -17.30 2.91 2.44
N CYS A 303 -17.66 1.70 2.87
CA CYS A 303 -17.58 0.49 2.04
C CYS A 303 -18.45 0.60 0.78
N LYS A 304 -19.67 1.08 0.91
CA LYS A 304 -20.62 1.23 -0.20
C LYS A 304 -20.10 2.25 -1.23
N MET A 305 -19.72 3.43 -0.78
CA MET A 305 -19.21 4.49 -1.67
C MET A 305 -17.94 4.04 -2.42
N ALA A 306 -17.04 3.33 -1.73
CA ALA A 306 -15.85 2.79 -2.37
C ALA A 306 -16.20 1.73 -3.43
N ALA A 307 -17.19 0.86 -3.17
CA ALA A 307 -17.65 -0.13 -4.13
C ALA A 307 -18.27 0.50 -5.39
N GLU A 308 -19.01 1.59 -5.25
CA GLU A 308 -19.61 2.34 -6.37
C GLU A 308 -18.54 2.94 -7.31
N ALA A 309 -17.36 3.30 -6.78
CA ALA A 309 -16.24 3.82 -7.56
C ALA A 309 -15.35 2.72 -8.19
N SER A 310 -15.69 1.45 -8.01
CA SER A 310 -14.86 0.29 -8.38
C SER A 310 -14.53 0.21 -9.90
N GLU A 311 -15.41 0.71 -10.78
CA GLU A 311 -15.17 0.68 -12.23
C GLU A 311 -13.98 1.54 -12.64
N GLY A 312 -13.82 2.72 -12.03
CA GLY A 312 -12.66 3.57 -12.28
C GLY A 312 -11.35 2.91 -11.80
N VAL A 313 -11.37 2.27 -10.63
CA VAL A 313 -10.22 1.51 -10.09
C VAL A 313 -9.89 0.33 -11.00
N TRP A 314 -10.90 -0.38 -11.49
CA TRP A 314 -10.71 -1.49 -12.42
C TRP A 314 -10.10 -1.04 -13.74
N ALA A 315 -10.54 0.08 -14.31
CA ALA A 315 -9.97 0.63 -15.54
C ALA A 315 -8.48 0.99 -15.39
N ILE A 316 -8.09 1.51 -14.22
CA ILE A 316 -6.67 1.72 -13.88
C ILE A 316 -5.92 0.39 -13.92
N LEU A 317 -6.42 -0.63 -13.22
CA LEU A 317 -5.77 -1.94 -13.15
C LEU A 317 -5.62 -2.59 -14.52
N GLU A 318 -6.67 -2.57 -15.37
CA GLU A 318 -6.61 -3.08 -16.74
C GLU A 318 -5.52 -2.40 -17.57
N THR A 319 -5.36 -1.09 -17.40
CA THR A 319 -4.35 -0.31 -18.12
C THR A 319 -2.94 -0.66 -17.65
N LEU A 320 -2.75 -0.78 -16.33
CA LEU A 320 -1.47 -1.19 -15.77
C LEU A 320 -1.11 -2.63 -16.17
N ALA A 321 -2.09 -3.55 -16.20
CA ALA A 321 -1.90 -4.92 -16.64
C ALA A 321 -1.49 -5.00 -18.12
N ALA A 322 -2.07 -4.19 -18.98
CA ALA A 322 -1.69 -4.12 -20.39
C ALA A 322 -0.24 -3.61 -20.57
N ARG A 323 0.19 -2.62 -19.77
CA ARG A 323 1.58 -2.13 -19.78
C ARG A 323 2.57 -3.21 -19.33
N ALA A 324 2.28 -3.89 -18.24
CA ALA A 324 3.15 -4.95 -17.71
C ALA A 324 3.31 -6.12 -18.69
N ALA A 325 2.32 -6.38 -19.55
CA ALA A 325 2.38 -7.38 -20.61
C ALA A 325 3.16 -6.92 -21.87
N GLY A 326 3.72 -5.71 -21.89
CA GLY A 326 4.39 -5.12 -23.06
C GLY A 326 3.44 -4.85 -24.24
N ARG A 327 2.11 -4.80 -23.99
CA ARG A 327 1.11 -4.51 -25.01
C ARG A 327 0.91 -3.01 -25.16
N PRO A 328 0.78 -2.48 -26.40
CA PRO A 328 0.42 -1.09 -26.56
C PRO A 328 -0.90 -0.81 -25.84
N CYS A 329 -0.97 0.32 -25.14
CA CYS A 329 -2.21 0.79 -24.51
C CYS A 329 -3.30 0.82 -25.59
N ILE A 330 -4.42 0.12 -25.38
CA ILE A 330 -5.53 0.16 -26.34
C ILE A 330 -6.06 1.60 -26.30
N SER A 331 -5.75 2.35 -27.35
CA SER A 331 -6.08 3.75 -27.64
C SER A 331 -5.59 4.79 -26.61
N CYS A 332 -4.43 5.38 -26.87
CA CYS A 332 -4.24 6.81 -26.60
C CYS A 332 -4.96 7.64 -27.64
#